data_26153bc2ea69f229b32a6d89febfd7cc
#
_entry.id   26153bc2ea69f229b32a6d89febfd7cc
#
_cell.length_a   1.000
_cell.length_b   1.000
_cell.length_c   1.000
_cell.angle_alpha   90.00
_cell.angle_beta   90.00
_cell.angle_gamma   90.00
#
_symmetry.space_group_name_H-M   'P 1'
#
loop_
_entity.id
_entity.type
_entity.pdbx_description
1 polymer ?
#
loop_
_entity_poly.entity_id
_entity_poly.type
_entity_poly.pdbx_seq_one_letter_code
_entity_poly.pdbx_strand_id
1 'polypeptide(L)'
;SAASDVYKRQGKGGAKRHRKVMRDNILGITKPAIRRLARRGGVKRISGLIYDETRSVLKTFLDGVVRDAVTYTEHAKRKTVTAMDVVYALKRQGRTLYGYGY
;
A
#
# COMPACT_ATOMS: atom_id res chain seq x y z
N SER A 1 11.82 -11.18 2.34
CA SER A 1 10.49 -10.91 2.89
C SER A 1 9.42 -11.48 1.97
N ALA A 2 8.24 -11.74 2.49
CA ALA A 2 7.12 -12.24 1.70
C ALA A 2 6.79 -11.28 0.55
N ALA A 3 6.79 -9.99 0.80
CA ALA A 3 6.57 -8.98 -0.24
C ALA A 3 7.67 -8.99 -1.28
N SER A 4 8.94 -9.09 -0.87
CA SER A 4 10.07 -9.19 -1.80
C SER A 4 10.02 -10.48 -2.61
N ASP A 5 9.60 -11.58 -2.00
CA ASP A 5 9.48 -12.86 -2.69
C ASP A 5 8.38 -12.84 -3.75
N VAL A 6 7.25 -12.20 -3.45
CA VAL A 6 6.18 -11.99 -4.43
C VAL A 6 6.69 -11.15 -5.59
N TYR A 7 7.38 -10.06 -5.32
CA TYR A 7 7.96 -9.23 -6.37
C TYR A 7 9.01 -9.98 -7.18
N LYS A 8 9.87 -10.75 -6.53
CA LYS A 8 10.89 -11.56 -7.21
C LYS A 8 10.27 -12.59 -8.14
N ARG A 9 9.20 -13.26 -7.72
CA ARG A 9 8.49 -14.23 -8.54
C ARG A 9 7.86 -13.57 -9.77
N GLN A 10 7.23 -12.42 -9.56
CA GLN A 10 6.62 -11.66 -10.64
C GLN A 10 7.67 -11.00 -11.52
N GLY A 11 8.83 -10.68 -10.96
CA GLY A 11 9.91 -10.00 -11.65
C GLY A 11 10.91 -10.90 -12.34
N LYS A 12 10.65 -12.20 -12.48
CA LYS A 12 11.56 -13.12 -13.16
C LYS A 12 11.86 -12.74 -14.60
N GLY A 13 11.05 -11.89 -15.21
CA GLY A 13 11.27 -11.37 -16.54
C GLY A 13 12.15 -10.12 -16.61
N GLY A 14 12.73 -9.69 -15.48
CA GLY A 14 13.63 -8.53 -15.42
C GLY A 14 13.04 -7.32 -14.70
N ALA A 15 13.90 -6.33 -14.43
CA ALA A 15 13.55 -5.12 -13.69
C ALA A 15 12.41 -4.30 -14.33
N LYS A 16 12.37 -4.28 -15.65
CA LYS A 16 11.34 -3.57 -16.41
C LYS A 16 9.95 -4.16 -16.14
N ARG A 17 9.84 -5.48 -16.11
CA ARG A 17 8.60 -6.18 -15.81
C ARG A 17 8.20 -5.99 -14.35
N HIS A 18 9.18 -5.95 -13.46
CA HIS A 18 8.94 -5.68 -12.05
C HIS A 18 8.31 -4.31 -11.84
N ARG A 19 8.84 -3.27 -12.49
CA ARG A 19 8.29 -1.91 -12.44
C ARG A 19 6.87 -1.86 -12.97
N LYS A 20 6.60 -2.56 -14.06
CA LYS A 20 5.27 -2.64 -14.64
C LYS A 20 4.27 -3.26 -13.69
N VAL A 21 4.64 -4.35 -13.00
CA VAL A 21 3.79 -5.01 -12.02
C VAL A 21 3.47 -4.08 -10.85
N MET A 22 4.44 -3.38 -10.30
CA MET A 22 4.20 -2.41 -9.22
C MET A 22 3.27 -1.29 -9.68
N ARG A 23 3.51 -0.75 -10.86
CA ARG A 23 2.68 0.29 -11.44
C ARG A 23 1.25 -0.20 -11.67
N ASP A 24 1.11 -1.40 -12.23
CA ASP A 24 -0.19 -2.01 -12.50
C ASP A 24 -0.93 -2.29 -11.20
N ASN A 25 -0.24 -2.68 -10.12
CA ASN A 25 -0.86 -2.90 -8.82
C ASN A 25 -1.46 -1.60 -8.25
N ILE A 26 -0.80 -0.48 -8.43
CA ILE A 26 -1.32 0.82 -8.03
C ILE A 26 -2.50 1.22 -8.92
N LEU A 27 -2.37 1.02 -10.22
CA LEU A 27 -3.45 1.23 -11.19
C LEU A 27 -4.56 0.18 -11.03
N GLY A 28 -4.24 -0.97 -10.40
CA GLY A 28 -5.18 -2.03 -10.11
C GLY A 28 -6.22 -1.68 -9.04
N ILE A 29 -6.02 -0.58 -8.33
CA ILE A 29 -7.09 -0.01 -7.50
C ILE A 29 -8.08 0.65 -8.46
N THR A 30 -9.10 -0.10 -8.82
CA THR A 30 -10.02 0.26 -9.91
C THR A 30 -10.98 1.36 -9.50
N LYS A 31 -11.47 2.10 -10.50
CA LYS A 31 -12.52 3.09 -10.27
C LYS A 31 -13.76 2.49 -9.59
N PRO A 32 -14.27 1.31 -10.03
CA PRO A 32 -15.38 0.69 -9.32
C PRO A 32 -15.10 0.36 -7.87
N ALA A 33 -13.87 -0.06 -7.54
CA ALA A 33 -13.49 -0.34 -6.16
C ALA A 33 -13.53 0.93 -5.31
N ILE A 34 -12.99 2.03 -5.83
CA ILE A 34 -13.00 3.33 -5.15
C ILE A 34 -14.45 3.80 -4.95
N ARG A 35 -15.30 3.66 -5.97
CA ARG A 35 -16.72 4.01 -5.87
C ARG A 35 -17.43 3.20 -4.79
N ARG A 36 -17.15 1.89 -4.70
CA ARG A 36 -17.75 1.05 -3.65
C ARG A 36 -17.36 1.51 -2.25
N LEU A 37 -16.07 1.82 -2.06
CA LEU A 37 -15.59 2.33 -0.79
C LEU A 37 -16.25 3.66 -0.42
N ALA A 38 -16.38 4.56 -1.39
CA ALA A 38 -17.03 5.84 -1.19
C ALA A 38 -18.50 5.67 -0.80
N ARG A 39 -19.22 4.75 -1.45
CA ARG A 39 -20.62 4.45 -1.13
C ARG A 39 -20.77 3.92 0.30
N ARG A 40 -19.85 3.06 0.74
CA ARG A 40 -19.84 2.57 2.12
C ARG A 40 -19.63 3.71 3.11
N GLY A 41 -18.89 4.74 2.71
CA GLY A 41 -18.70 5.94 3.50
C GLY A 41 -19.82 6.97 3.37
N GLY A 42 -20.88 6.66 2.63
CA GLY A 42 -22.03 7.55 2.47
C GLY A 42 -21.91 8.57 1.35
N VAL A 43 -20.88 8.47 0.52
CA VAL A 43 -20.67 9.42 -0.60
C VAL A 43 -21.49 8.99 -1.80
N LYS A 44 -22.27 9.91 -2.35
CA LYS A 44 -23.13 9.64 -3.50
C LYS A 44 -22.46 9.91 -4.85
N ARG A 45 -21.59 10.91 -4.92
CA ARG A 45 -20.90 11.31 -6.16
C ARG A 45 -19.44 11.55 -5.91
N ILE A 46 -18.62 11.22 -6.89
CA ILE A 46 -17.17 11.37 -6.84
C ILE A 46 -16.70 12.13 -8.08
N SER A 47 -15.91 13.18 -7.88
CA SER A 47 -15.23 13.87 -8.97
C SER A 47 -14.24 12.92 -9.65
N GLY A 48 -14.03 13.09 -10.97
CA GLY A 48 -13.03 12.33 -11.70
C GLY A 48 -11.61 12.47 -11.17
N LEU A 49 -11.32 13.58 -10.49
CA LEU A 49 -10.00 13.83 -9.89
C LEU A 49 -9.73 12.98 -8.65
N ILE A 50 -10.78 12.48 -8.00
CA ILE A 50 -10.65 11.69 -6.77
C ILE A 50 -9.94 10.37 -6.99
N TYR A 51 -10.09 9.76 -8.17
CA TYR A 51 -9.50 8.45 -8.42
C TYR A 51 -7.97 8.49 -8.33
N ASP A 52 -7.35 9.44 -9.05
CA ASP A 52 -5.90 9.58 -9.03
C ASP A 52 -5.40 10.06 -7.67
N GLU A 53 -6.10 10.99 -7.05
CA GLU A 53 -5.77 11.46 -5.71
C GLU A 53 -5.81 10.33 -4.69
N THR A 54 -6.85 9.50 -4.72
CA THR A 54 -6.97 8.35 -3.83
C THR A 54 -5.84 7.35 -4.04
N ARG A 55 -5.49 7.06 -5.30
CA ARG A 55 -4.39 6.17 -5.62
C ARG A 55 -3.06 6.70 -5.09
N SER A 56 -2.84 8.00 -5.23
CA SER A 56 -1.62 8.66 -4.74
C SER A 56 -1.51 8.56 -3.21
N VAL A 57 -2.58 8.85 -2.50
CA VAL A 57 -2.63 8.75 -1.03
C VAL A 57 -2.40 7.30 -0.58
N LEU A 58 -3.06 6.34 -1.21
CA LEU A 58 -2.90 4.93 -0.89
C LEU A 58 -1.48 4.46 -1.14
N LYS A 59 -0.86 4.89 -2.25
CA LYS A 59 0.53 4.54 -2.53
C LYS A 59 1.45 5.04 -1.43
N THR A 60 1.34 6.30 -1.05
CA THR A 60 2.16 6.89 0.01
C THR A 60 1.97 6.15 1.33
N PHE A 61 0.72 5.83 1.67
CA PHE A 61 0.40 5.08 2.89
C PHE A 61 1.02 3.69 2.87
N LEU A 62 0.87 2.95 1.77
CA LEU A 62 1.41 1.60 1.64
C LEU A 62 2.94 1.60 1.64
N ASP A 63 3.57 2.57 0.98
CA ASP A 63 5.03 2.72 1.01
C ASP A 63 5.52 2.90 2.45
N GLY A 64 4.82 3.70 3.24
CA GLY A 64 5.13 3.92 4.65
C GLY A 64 4.96 2.66 5.50
N VAL A 65 3.88 1.92 5.27
CA VAL A 65 3.62 0.65 5.97
C VAL A 65 4.73 -0.36 5.68
N VAL A 66 5.09 -0.53 4.42
CA VAL A 66 6.15 -1.47 4.02
C VAL A 66 7.47 -1.06 4.65
N ARG A 67 7.82 0.22 4.59
CA ARG A 67 9.07 0.73 5.17
C ARG A 67 9.13 0.46 6.66
N ASP A 68 8.08 0.78 7.40
CA ASP A 68 8.03 0.58 8.85
C ASP A 68 8.07 -0.91 9.21
N ALA A 69 7.38 -1.76 8.45
CA ALA A 69 7.40 -3.20 8.66
C ALA A 69 8.81 -3.76 8.48
N VAL A 70 9.50 -3.36 7.40
CA VAL A 70 10.87 -3.79 7.13
C VAL A 70 11.82 -3.30 8.24
N THR A 71 11.71 -2.05 8.64
CA THR A 71 12.53 -1.47 9.70
C THR A 71 12.34 -2.24 11.01
N TYR A 72 11.10 -2.55 11.36
CA TYR A 72 10.78 -3.31 12.57
C TYR A 72 11.38 -4.72 12.51
N THR A 73 11.27 -5.37 11.35
CA THR A 73 11.85 -6.68 11.12
C THR A 73 13.37 -6.67 11.32
N GLU A 74 14.03 -5.65 10.76
CA GLU A 74 15.49 -5.48 10.88
C GLU A 74 15.92 -5.25 12.33
N HIS A 75 15.18 -4.44 13.08
CA HIS A 75 15.44 -4.22 14.50
C HIS A 75 15.36 -5.51 15.31
N ALA A 76 14.47 -6.41 14.94
CA ALA A 76 14.33 -7.71 15.55
C ALA A 76 15.39 -8.71 15.06
N LYS A 77 16.31 -8.27 14.21
CA LYS A 77 17.38 -9.09 13.63
C LYS A 77 16.84 -10.29 12.86
N ARG A 78 15.69 -10.11 12.22
CA ARG A 78 15.08 -11.13 11.36
C ARG A 78 15.21 -10.71 9.90
N LYS A 79 15.15 -11.70 9.01
CA LYS A 79 15.23 -11.47 7.56
C LYS A 79 13.87 -11.58 6.87
N THR A 80 12.86 -12.05 7.60
CA THR A 80 11.51 -12.26 7.04
C THR A 80 10.53 -11.36 7.76
N VAL A 81 9.76 -10.61 6.99
CA VAL A 81 8.68 -9.78 7.52
C VAL A 81 7.52 -10.68 7.92
N THR A 82 7.06 -10.55 9.15
CA THR A 82 5.93 -11.31 9.67
C THR A 82 4.65 -10.47 9.64
N ALA A 83 3.51 -11.16 9.82
CA ALA A 83 2.23 -10.48 9.96
C ALA A 83 2.23 -9.47 11.11
N MET A 84 2.91 -9.79 12.22
CA MET A 84 2.99 -8.87 13.36
C MET A 84 3.78 -7.60 13.02
N ASP A 85 4.80 -7.72 12.20
CA ASP A 85 5.55 -6.54 11.72
C ASP A 85 4.64 -5.61 10.93
N VAL A 86 3.77 -6.17 10.08
CA VAL A 86 2.80 -5.41 9.29
C VAL A 86 1.75 -4.76 10.20
N VAL A 87 1.25 -5.49 11.19
CA VAL A 87 0.29 -4.95 12.17
C VAL A 87 0.89 -3.77 12.93
N TYR A 88 2.13 -3.90 13.36
CA TYR A 88 2.87 -2.81 14.01
C TYR A 88 2.96 -1.58 13.09
N ALA A 89 3.36 -1.81 11.85
CA ALA A 89 3.49 -0.75 10.86
C ALA A 89 2.15 -0.06 10.57
N LEU A 90 1.08 -0.82 10.45
CA LEU A 90 -0.26 -0.27 10.24
C LEU A 90 -0.70 0.63 11.39
N LYS A 91 -0.48 0.20 12.62
CA LYS A 91 -0.80 1.01 13.80
C LYS A 91 -0.03 2.31 13.81
N ARG A 92 1.25 2.27 13.48
CA ARG A 92 2.10 3.46 13.41
C ARG A 92 1.63 4.42 12.32
N GLN A 93 1.34 3.92 11.13
CA GLN A 93 0.86 4.72 10.00
C GLN A 93 -0.54 5.29 10.28
N GLY A 94 -1.40 4.53 10.94
CA GLY A 94 -2.71 5.00 11.35
C GLY A 94 -2.62 6.23 12.27
N ARG A 95 -1.71 6.22 13.21
CA ARG A 95 -1.45 7.39 14.08
C ARG A 95 -1.00 8.59 13.27
N THR A 96 -0.17 8.36 12.25
CA THR A 96 0.29 9.42 11.36
C THR A 96 -0.88 10.04 10.60
N LEU A 97 -1.84 9.22 10.13
CA LEU A 97 -3.04 9.71 9.47
C LEU A 97 -3.88 10.58 10.40
N TYR A 98 -4.05 10.19 11.65
CA TYR A 98 -4.73 11.03 12.63
C TYR A 98 -4.02 12.37 12.83
N GLY A 99 -2.70 12.38 12.74
CA GLY A 99 -1.91 13.61 12.81
C GLY A 99 -2.20 14.59 11.67
N TYR A 100 -2.76 14.10 10.55
CA TYR A 100 -3.21 14.95 9.44
C TYR A 100 -4.67 15.39 9.56
N GLY A 101 -5.33 15.13 10.67
CA GLY A 101 -6.70 15.54 10.88
C GLY A 101 -7.77 14.59 10.35
N TYR A 102 -7.38 13.38 10.06
CA TYR A 102 -8.32 12.35 9.57
C TYR A 102 -8.88 11.50 10.70
#